data_4f66c49b18c8687b9cebd7d434de1262
#
_entry.id   4f66c49b18c8687b9cebd7d434de1262
#
_cell.length_a   1.000
_cell.length_b   1.000
_cell.length_c   1.000
_cell.angle_alpha   90.00
_cell.angle_beta   90.00
_cell.angle_gamma   90.00
#
_symmetry.space_group_name_H-M   'P 1'
#
loop_
_entity.id
_entity.type
_entity.pdbx_description
1 polymer ?
#
loop_
_entity_poly.entity_id
_entity_poly.type
_entity_poly.pdbx_seq_one_letter_code
_entity_poly.pdbx_strand_id
1 'polypeptide(L)'
;MSDIKLFNDNCMKILPTLPDGSITMTLTDIPYDEVNRKSGGLRNLDKSHADIITFPLDDFIDEVVRVTSGSIYIFCGSVQVSHIRDRLIEHNMSVRHCIWEKTNPSPMNGQHIWLSSIENCVFGKKSGATFNEHCKSAVWRHPIEHYKDHPTPKP
;
A
#
# COMPACT_ATOMS: atom_id res chain seq x y z
N MET A 1 5.63 0.33 28.10
CA MET A 1 4.44 0.19 27.25
C MET A 1 4.70 1.03 26.01
N SER A 2 4.44 0.50 24.82
CA SER A 2 4.52 1.30 23.59
C SER A 2 3.28 2.21 23.53
N ASP A 3 3.50 3.51 23.37
CA ASP A 3 2.40 4.47 23.20
C ASP A 3 1.80 4.32 21.80
N ILE A 4 0.48 4.16 21.73
CA ILE A 4 -0.27 4.17 20.47
C ILE A 4 -0.83 5.57 20.28
N LYS A 5 -0.52 6.19 19.14
CA LYS A 5 -1.11 7.47 18.72
C LYS A 5 -1.97 7.27 17.48
N LEU A 6 -3.22 7.70 17.55
CA LEU A 6 -4.16 7.65 16.42
C LEU A 6 -4.44 9.07 15.93
N PHE A 7 -4.34 9.24 14.62
CA PHE A 7 -4.66 10.48 13.94
C PHE A 7 -5.85 10.24 12.99
N ASN A 8 -6.87 11.08 13.06
CA ASN A 8 -8.01 11.06 12.14
C ASN A 8 -8.05 12.38 11.37
N ASP A 9 -7.17 12.52 10.39
CA ASP A 9 -7.08 13.68 9.49
C ASP A 9 -6.40 13.27 8.18
N ASN A 10 -6.33 14.18 7.23
CA ASN A 10 -5.57 13.99 5.99
C ASN A 10 -4.08 13.78 6.31
N CYS A 11 -3.50 12.69 5.77
CA CYS A 11 -2.09 12.35 5.98
C CYS A 11 -1.13 13.49 5.57
N MET A 12 -1.47 14.27 4.54
CA MET A 12 -0.67 15.41 4.09
C MET A 12 -0.66 16.61 5.06
N LYS A 13 -1.52 16.60 6.07
CA LYS A 13 -1.44 17.55 7.20
C LYS A 13 -0.66 16.98 8.37
N ILE A 14 -0.70 15.64 8.55
CA ILE A 14 -0.05 14.97 9.68
C ILE A 14 1.43 14.71 9.41
N LEU A 15 1.77 14.18 8.23
CA LEU A 15 3.16 13.83 7.89
C LEU A 15 4.13 14.99 8.09
N PRO A 16 3.85 16.22 7.64
CA PRO A 16 4.75 17.36 7.86
C PRO A 16 4.98 17.72 9.34
N THR A 17 4.12 17.29 10.24
CA THR A 17 4.30 17.54 11.69
C THR A 17 5.24 16.53 12.36
N LEU A 18 5.56 15.43 11.68
CA LEU A 18 6.45 14.40 12.21
C LEU A 18 7.91 14.76 11.90
N PRO A 19 8.83 14.56 12.85
CA PRO A 19 10.24 14.81 12.62
C PRO A 19 10.85 13.89 11.57
N ASP A 20 11.90 14.34 10.88
CA ASP A 20 12.66 13.54 9.93
C ASP A 20 13.17 12.25 10.58
N GLY A 21 12.99 11.12 9.91
CA GLY A 21 13.48 9.82 10.35
C GLY A 21 12.91 9.31 11.68
N SER A 22 11.81 9.91 12.16
CA SER A 22 11.21 9.52 13.46
C SER A 22 10.46 8.20 13.41
N ILE A 23 10.13 7.70 12.22
CA ILE A 23 9.38 6.47 11.98
C ILE A 23 10.36 5.39 11.52
N THR A 24 10.46 4.29 12.26
CA THR A 24 11.35 3.17 11.87
C THR A 24 10.88 2.43 10.62
N MET A 25 9.57 2.24 10.49
CA MET A 25 8.96 1.56 9.34
C MET A 25 7.60 2.20 9.00
N THR A 26 7.37 2.43 7.73
CA THR A 26 6.05 2.84 7.22
C THR A 26 5.41 1.69 6.47
N LEU A 27 4.17 1.38 6.82
CA LEU A 27 3.30 0.45 6.10
C LEU A 27 2.00 1.18 5.79
N THR A 28 1.64 1.24 4.52
CA THR A 28 0.45 1.97 4.06
C THR A 28 -0.22 1.28 2.89
N ASP A 29 -1.53 1.47 2.78
CA ASP A 29 -2.39 1.04 1.68
C ASP A 29 -3.04 2.30 1.11
N ILE A 30 -2.55 2.75 -0.04
CA ILE A 30 -3.04 3.98 -0.67
C ILE A 30 -4.27 3.70 -1.53
N PRO A 31 -5.12 4.70 -1.85
CA PRO A 31 -6.21 4.51 -2.79
C PRO A 31 -5.72 4.04 -4.16
N TYR A 32 -6.42 3.06 -4.75
CA TYR A 32 -6.07 2.48 -6.06
C TYR A 32 -6.88 3.19 -7.17
N ASP A 33 -6.25 4.01 -7.98
CA ASP A 33 -6.90 4.87 -8.98
C ASP A 33 -7.77 4.14 -10.02
N GLU A 34 -7.59 2.84 -10.21
CA GLU A 34 -8.30 2.07 -11.24
C GLU A 34 -9.51 1.27 -10.75
N VAL A 35 -9.67 1.07 -9.44
CA VAL A 35 -10.69 0.15 -8.91
C VAL A 35 -12.11 0.66 -9.14
N ASN A 36 -12.29 1.96 -9.41
CA ASN A 36 -13.58 2.63 -9.55
C ASN A 36 -14.07 2.86 -10.97
N ARG A 37 -13.35 2.42 -12.00
CA ARG A 37 -13.84 2.52 -13.36
C ARG A 37 -15.06 1.61 -13.56
N LYS A 38 -16.27 2.20 -13.41
CA LYS A 38 -17.60 1.69 -13.82
C LYS A 38 -17.73 0.16 -13.85
N SER A 39 -17.64 -0.50 -12.71
CA SER A 39 -18.18 -1.86 -12.59
C SER A 39 -19.69 -1.76 -12.56
N GLY A 40 -20.38 -2.27 -13.58
CA GLY A 40 -21.82 -2.15 -13.72
C GLY A 40 -22.59 -2.83 -12.58
N GLY A 41 -22.73 -2.17 -11.46
CA GLY A 41 -23.79 -2.37 -10.48
C GLY A 41 -23.73 -3.62 -9.58
N LEU A 42 -22.77 -4.52 -9.70
CA LEU A 42 -22.72 -5.75 -8.88
C LEU A 42 -22.11 -5.58 -7.47
N ARG A 43 -21.45 -4.48 -7.20
CA ARG A 43 -20.99 -4.11 -5.86
C ARG A 43 -21.61 -2.78 -5.47
N ASN A 44 -22.64 -2.84 -4.65
CA ASN A 44 -23.25 -1.68 -4.02
C ASN A 44 -22.40 -1.24 -2.78
N LEU A 45 -21.08 -1.12 -2.98
CA LEU A 45 -20.19 -0.55 -1.99
C LEU A 45 -20.12 0.95 -2.30
N ASP A 46 -20.46 1.77 -1.33
CA ASP A 46 -20.24 3.22 -1.41
C ASP A 46 -18.73 3.49 -1.40
N LYS A 47 -18.14 3.44 -2.60
CA LYS A 47 -16.69 3.54 -2.82
C LYS A 47 -16.23 4.96 -3.12
N SER A 48 -17.15 5.94 -3.04
CA SER A 48 -16.97 7.24 -3.68
C SER A 48 -15.80 8.06 -3.14
N HIS A 49 -15.29 7.78 -1.94
CA HIS A 49 -14.22 8.57 -1.33
C HIS A 49 -12.96 7.77 -0.97
N ALA A 50 -13.06 6.47 -0.72
CA ALA A 50 -11.93 5.66 -0.22
C ALA A 50 -10.92 5.26 -1.30
N ASP A 51 -11.33 5.26 -2.58
CA ASP A 51 -10.50 4.75 -3.68
C ASP A 51 -10.03 5.86 -4.65
N ILE A 52 -10.15 7.13 -4.26
CA ILE A 52 -9.66 8.26 -5.05
C ILE A 52 -8.48 8.88 -4.32
N ILE A 53 -7.34 8.98 -5.00
CA ILE A 53 -6.21 9.76 -4.49
C ILE A 53 -6.60 11.23 -4.51
N THR A 54 -6.58 11.86 -3.34
CA THR A 54 -6.92 13.27 -3.13
C THR A 54 -5.68 14.13 -2.88
N PHE A 55 -4.49 13.55 -3.01
CA PHE A 55 -3.20 14.21 -2.77
C PHE A 55 -2.21 13.92 -3.91
N PRO A 56 -1.23 14.79 -4.16
CA PRO A 56 -0.14 14.52 -5.10
C PRO A 56 0.68 13.32 -4.60
N LEU A 57 0.79 12.29 -5.44
CA LEU A 57 1.46 11.04 -5.05
C LEU A 57 2.95 11.25 -4.77
N ASP A 58 3.60 12.12 -5.52
CA ASP A 58 5.02 12.45 -5.30
C ASP A 58 5.24 13.11 -3.94
N ASP A 59 4.43 14.12 -3.61
CA ASP A 59 4.53 14.82 -2.32
C ASP A 59 4.31 13.85 -1.15
N PHE A 60 3.38 12.91 -1.32
CA PHE A 60 3.14 11.86 -0.33
C PHE A 60 4.36 10.95 -0.16
N ILE A 61 4.94 10.46 -1.26
CA ILE A 61 6.12 9.59 -1.22
C ILE A 61 7.29 10.34 -0.58
N ASP A 62 7.51 11.60 -0.93
CA ASP A 62 8.59 12.43 -0.38
C ASP A 62 8.47 12.57 1.14
N GLU A 63 7.27 12.88 1.63
CA GLU A 63 7.01 12.97 3.05
C GLU A 63 7.17 11.62 3.78
N VAL A 64 6.67 10.53 3.19
CA VAL A 64 6.86 9.19 3.74
C VAL A 64 8.35 8.82 3.81
N VAL A 65 9.12 9.14 2.77
CA VAL A 65 10.57 8.93 2.76
C VAL A 65 11.26 9.82 3.80
N ARG A 66 10.85 11.08 3.94
CA ARG A 66 11.44 12.02 4.91
C ARG A 66 11.28 11.50 6.34
N VAL A 67 10.07 11.11 6.72
CA VAL A 67 9.77 10.68 8.10
C VAL A 67 10.29 9.28 8.43
N THR A 68 10.53 8.42 7.43
CA THR A 68 10.93 7.03 7.67
C THR A 68 12.45 6.88 7.69
N SER A 69 12.99 6.28 8.73
CA SER A 69 14.43 5.96 8.85
C SER A 69 14.82 4.59 8.29
N GLY A 70 13.87 3.67 8.15
CA GLY A 70 14.12 2.28 7.78
C GLY A 70 13.46 1.85 6.47
N SER A 71 12.43 1.05 6.59
CA SER A 71 11.73 0.43 5.45
C SER A 71 10.34 1.02 5.23
N ILE A 72 9.94 1.05 3.97
CA ILE A 72 8.63 1.55 3.51
C ILE A 72 7.95 0.43 2.72
N TYR A 73 6.68 0.19 2.99
CA TYR A 73 5.80 -0.73 2.27
C TYR A 73 4.56 0.05 1.84
N ILE A 74 4.33 0.15 0.52
CA ILE A 74 3.19 0.86 -0.06
C ILE A 74 2.38 -0.13 -0.89
N PHE A 75 1.22 -0.55 -0.38
CA PHE A 75 0.23 -1.27 -1.18
C PHE A 75 -0.44 -0.31 -2.13
N CYS A 76 -0.62 -0.72 -3.40
CA CYS A 76 -1.06 0.17 -4.46
C CYS A 76 -1.71 -0.58 -5.64
N GLY A 77 -2.40 0.15 -6.48
CA GLY A 77 -2.92 -0.37 -7.75
C GLY A 77 -1.80 -0.67 -8.76
N SER A 78 -2.09 -1.54 -9.73
CA SER A 78 -1.10 -1.99 -10.73
C SER A 78 -0.49 -0.84 -11.54
N VAL A 79 -1.26 0.19 -11.84
CA VAL A 79 -0.80 1.38 -12.59
C VAL A 79 0.15 2.27 -11.82
N GLN A 80 0.12 2.19 -10.48
CA GLN A 80 0.91 3.04 -9.59
C GLN A 80 2.29 2.44 -9.30
N VAL A 81 2.48 1.15 -9.53
CA VAL A 81 3.71 0.40 -9.17
C VAL A 81 4.97 1.05 -9.73
N SER A 82 4.98 1.36 -11.04
CA SER A 82 6.17 1.95 -11.70
C SER A 82 6.48 3.32 -11.13
N HIS A 83 5.47 4.15 -10.95
CA HIS A 83 5.61 5.51 -10.45
C HIS A 83 6.19 5.53 -9.02
N ILE A 84 5.60 4.76 -8.12
CA ILE A 84 6.08 4.66 -6.72
C ILE A 84 7.51 4.09 -6.69
N ARG A 85 7.77 3.04 -7.46
CA ARG A 85 9.09 2.44 -7.56
C ARG A 85 10.15 3.46 -7.99
N ASP A 86 9.90 4.18 -9.05
CA ASP A 86 10.84 5.13 -9.64
C ASP A 86 11.08 6.31 -8.68
N ARG A 87 10.03 6.81 -8.01
CA ARG A 87 10.18 7.87 -7.01
C ARG A 87 11.02 7.42 -5.80
N LEU A 88 10.85 6.20 -5.30
CA LEU A 88 11.69 5.65 -4.23
C LEU A 88 13.15 5.46 -4.67
N ILE A 89 13.39 5.12 -5.94
CA ILE A 89 14.75 5.02 -6.51
C ILE A 89 15.40 6.41 -6.56
N GLU A 90 14.68 7.46 -6.95
CA GLU A 90 15.18 8.85 -6.94
C GLU A 90 15.64 9.27 -5.53
N HIS A 91 15.00 8.75 -4.49
CA HIS A 91 15.43 8.91 -3.10
C HIS A 91 16.57 7.98 -2.66
N ASN A 92 17.27 7.33 -3.61
CA ASN A 92 18.38 6.41 -3.35
C ASN A 92 18.02 5.21 -2.45
N MET A 93 16.78 4.76 -2.47
CA MET A 93 16.35 3.57 -1.74
C MET A 93 16.62 2.29 -2.54
N SER A 94 16.88 1.19 -1.82
CA SER A 94 16.83 -0.15 -2.41
C SER A 94 15.38 -0.58 -2.56
N VAL A 95 14.91 -0.81 -3.79
CA VAL A 95 13.49 -1.02 -4.08
C VAL A 95 13.22 -2.44 -4.58
N ARG A 96 12.08 -3.01 -4.19
CA ARG A 96 11.56 -4.29 -4.66
C ARG A 96 10.05 -4.20 -4.88
N HIS A 97 9.56 -4.74 -6.00
CA HIS A 97 8.15 -5.03 -6.17
C HIS A 97 7.83 -6.33 -5.44
N CYS A 98 6.92 -6.27 -4.50
CA CYS A 98 6.41 -7.40 -3.72
C CYS A 98 4.96 -7.67 -4.11
N ILE A 99 4.52 -8.91 -3.94
CA ILE A 99 3.17 -9.34 -4.32
C ILE A 99 2.56 -10.10 -3.16
N TRP A 100 1.34 -9.74 -2.78
CA TRP A 100 0.49 -10.62 -2.00
C TRP A 100 -0.37 -11.47 -2.94
N GLU A 101 -0.13 -12.79 -2.94
CA GLU A 101 -0.91 -13.78 -3.65
C GLU A 101 -2.04 -14.27 -2.74
N LYS A 102 -3.28 -14.01 -3.16
CA LYS A 102 -4.49 -14.46 -2.45
C LYS A 102 -4.71 -15.94 -2.73
N THR A 103 -4.68 -16.78 -1.69
CA THR A 103 -4.89 -18.23 -1.86
C THR A 103 -6.36 -18.60 -2.08
N ASN A 104 -7.29 -17.67 -1.80
CA ASN A 104 -8.74 -17.81 -1.99
C ASN A 104 -9.33 -16.60 -2.73
N PRO A 105 -8.88 -16.28 -3.96
CA PRO A 105 -9.36 -15.10 -4.67
C PRO A 105 -10.86 -15.21 -4.97
N SER A 106 -11.53 -14.05 -5.04
CA SER A 106 -12.95 -14.00 -5.41
C SER A 106 -13.15 -14.55 -6.83
N PRO A 107 -14.10 -15.47 -7.06
CA PRO A 107 -14.38 -16.03 -8.39
C PRO A 107 -15.10 -15.03 -9.33
N MET A 108 -15.39 -13.82 -8.86
CA MET A 108 -16.12 -12.82 -9.62
C MET A 108 -15.43 -12.50 -10.95
N ASN A 109 -16.18 -12.52 -12.03
CA ASN A 109 -15.71 -12.31 -13.41
C ASN A 109 -14.72 -13.37 -13.93
N GLY A 110 -14.44 -14.45 -13.20
CA GLY A 110 -13.49 -15.49 -13.61
C GLY A 110 -13.85 -16.25 -14.90
N GLN A 111 -15.06 -16.09 -15.40
CA GLN A 111 -15.49 -16.62 -16.72
C GLN A 111 -15.07 -15.71 -17.88
N HIS A 112 -14.69 -14.48 -17.63
CA HIS A 112 -14.42 -13.46 -18.66
C HIS A 112 -12.98 -12.95 -18.63
N ILE A 113 -12.32 -13.00 -17.47
CA ILE A 113 -10.96 -12.52 -17.26
C ILE A 113 -10.28 -13.33 -16.15
N TRP A 114 -8.95 -13.28 -16.09
CA TRP A 114 -8.19 -13.87 -14.97
C TRP A 114 -8.67 -13.32 -13.61
N LEU A 115 -8.68 -14.19 -12.61
CA LEU A 115 -9.04 -13.78 -11.25
C LEU A 115 -8.08 -12.71 -10.73
N SER A 116 -8.61 -11.72 -10.02
CA SER A 116 -7.80 -10.74 -9.27
C SER A 116 -7.20 -11.40 -8.02
N SER A 117 -6.18 -12.21 -8.24
CA SER A 117 -5.54 -13.05 -7.21
C SER A 117 -4.31 -12.42 -6.56
N ILE A 118 -3.93 -11.21 -6.99
CA ILE A 118 -2.75 -10.53 -6.45
C ILE A 118 -3.08 -9.11 -6.00
N GLU A 119 -2.32 -8.63 -5.00
CA GLU A 119 -2.17 -7.23 -4.65
C GLU A 119 -0.71 -6.83 -4.81
N ASN A 120 -0.47 -5.59 -5.20
CA ASN A 120 0.87 -5.06 -5.39
C ASN A 120 1.33 -4.31 -4.16
N CYS A 121 2.60 -4.50 -3.80
CA CYS A 121 3.27 -3.71 -2.78
C CYS A 121 4.62 -3.26 -3.29
N VAL A 122 4.94 -1.97 -3.21
CA VAL A 122 6.28 -1.47 -3.47
C VAL A 122 7.01 -1.34 -2.15
N PHE A 123 8.09 -2.09 -2.02
CA PHE A 123 9.01 -2.05 -0.88
C PHE A 123 10.18 -1.14 -1.20
N GLY A 124 10.51 -0.24 -0.26
CA GLY A 124 11.71 0.58 -0.30
C GLY A 124 12.48 0.47 1.03
N LYS A 125 13.82 0.43 0.97
CA LYS A 125 14.68 0.39 2.16
C LYS A 125 15.79 1.42 2.05
N LYS A 126 15.95 2.26 3.08
CA LYS A 126 17.09 3.17 3.18
C LYS A 126 18.41 2.43 3.34
N SER A 127 19.50 3.02 2.82
CA SER A 127 20.84 2.50 3.04
C SER A 127 21.14 2.40 4.53
N GLY A 128 21.79 1.31 4.94
CA GLY A 128 22.11 1.05 6.35
C GLY A 128 20.94 0.59 7.22
N ALA A 129 19.69 0.65 6.76
CA ALA A 129 18.56 0.17 7.54
C ALA A 129 18.57 -1.37 7.68
N THR A 130 18.14 -1.86 8.82
CA THR A 130 18.04 -3.29 9.12
C THR A 130 16.99 -3.97 8.23
N PHE A 131 17.28 -5.19 7.78
CA PHE A 131 16.35 -6.06 7.07
C PHE A 131 16.46 -7.46 7.63
N ASN A 132 15.36 -7.97 8.21
CA ASN A 132 15.35 -9.24 8.96
C ASN A 132 14.87 -10.44 8.14
N GLU A 133 14.30 -10.23 6.96
CA GLU A 133 13.72 -11.27 6.11
C GLU A 133 14.72 -11.80 5.06
N HIS A 134 15.91 -12.22 5.52
CA HIS A 134 16.97 -12.70 4.64
C HIS A 134 16.53 -13.91 3.80
N CYS A 135 16.83 -13.87 2.49
CA CYS A 135 16.58 -14.96 1.54
C CYS A 135 15.10 -15.38 1.37
N LYS A 136 14.16 -14.56 1.80
CA LYS A 136 12.73 -14.84 1.61
C LYS A 136 12.20 -14.30 0.28
N SER A 137 11.16 -14.96 -0.22
CA SER A 137 10.45 -14.54 -1.42
C SER A 137 9.74 -13.20 -1.21
N ALA A 138 9.71 -12.37 -2.25
CA ALA A 138 8.89 -11.17 -2.31
C ALA A 138 7.41 -11.48 -2.66
N VAL A 139 7.04 -12.75 -2.76
CA VAL A 139 5.65 -13.19 -2.93
C VAL A 139 5.18 -13.76 -1.61
N TRP A 140 4.18 -13.10 -1.03
CA TRP A 140 3.52 -13.51 0.20
C TRP A 140 2.22 -14.23 -0.14
N ARG A 141 2.02 -15.44 0.37
CA ARG A 141 0.82 -16.24 0.14
C ARG A 141 -0.03 -16.25 1.39
N HIS A 142 -1.21 -15.64 1.29
CA HIS A 142 -2.16 -15.56 2.41
C HIS A 142 -3.60 -15.52 1.89
N PRO A 143 -4.56 -16.16 2.57
CA PRO A 143 -5.97 -16.01 2.23
C PRO A 143 -6.46 -14.59 2.50
N ILE A 144 -7.53 -14.22 1.80
CA ILE A 144 -8.35 -13.06 2.17
C ILE A 144 -9.11 -13.43 3.45
N GLU A 145 -9.03 -12.60 4.46
CA GLU A 145 -9.84 -12.70 5.67
C GLU A 145 -10.97 -11.66 5.64
N HIS A 146 -12.13 -12.06 6.17
CA HIS A 146 -13.30 -11.20 6.29
C HIS A 146 -13.56 -10.89 7.75
N TYR A 147 -13.37 -9.66 8.14
CA TYR A 147 -13.71 -9.18 9.49
C TYR A 147 -15.08 -8.51 9.45
N LYS A 148 -15.95 -8.84 10.42
CA LYS A 148 -17.34 -8.36 10.47
C LYS A 148 -17.43 -6.82 10.50
N ASP A 149 -16.44 -6.18 11.11
CA ASP A 149 -16.42 -4.74 11.36
C ASP A 149 -15.55 -3.97 10.35
N HIS A 150 -15.01 -4.65 9.32
CA HIS A 150 -14.20 -4.00 8.30
C HIS A 150 -14.85 -4.10 6.92
N PRO A 151 -15.08 -2.97 6.21
CA PRO A 151 -15.84 -2.96 4.94
C PRO A 151 -15.11 -3.63 3.78
N THR A 152 -13.78 -3.78 3.86
CA THR A 152 -12.97 -4.42 2.81
C THR A 152 -12.22 -5.62 3.35
N PRO A 153 -12.15 -6.75 2.57
CA PRO A 153 -11.32 -7.89 2.94
C PRO A 153 -9.84 -7.49 2.97
N LYS A 154 -9.14 -7.95 4.00
CA LYS A 154 -7.69 -7.72 4.16
C LYS A 154 -6.98 -9.05 4.45
N PRO A 155 -5.65 -9.13 4.25
CA PRO A 155 -4.85 -10.28 4.64
C PRO A 155 -4.74 -10.41 6.15
#